data_33c1b79f6f851e53afc0a3cc3ae0bd0b
#
_entry.id   33c1b79f6f851e53afc0a3cc3ae0bd0b
#
_cell.length_a   1.000
_cell.length_b   1.000
_cell.length_c   1.000
_cell.angle_alpha   90.00
_cell.angle_beta   90.00
_cell.angle_gamma   90.00
#
_symmetry.space_group_name_H-M   'P 1'
#
loop_
_entity.id
_entity.type
_entity.pdbx_description
1 polymer ?
#
loop_
_entity_poly.entity_id
_entity_poly.type
_entity_poly.pdbx_seq_one_letter_code
_entity_poly.pdbx_strand_id
1 'polypeptide(L)'
;MLAAPLVALAGEQAPLPASPMQLALTQLAVACPALATRVNPAQQQLLLGFYQQQGEQPVWSVEGRVSDLQAQLAQLVDDGLDPGRYHLPSSSPAADPCHDIEISQQYLQALQDLHYGRLSQARFEPLWRAQPLPEDRQAALLAMAVPGVEHLATAFEQARPKLEQYRNLRQAYAQRRQQPLPQWQAVAGGPLLRPAMQDKRVPDLALRLYRGGLLPSPQVSADNTYSSELVSAVKNFQLSHSLQADGVIGAGTLKELNVSPSQRREQLRINLERLRWLAQDFEPNIVLVNVAAAQLTFYKDDAVVWQTRTQVGRAERQTPLLKSQVTRLTLNPTWTVPPTILKEDKLPEIRRDQGFLNRQNLQVLDANGQPLAAEDIDWERPGNILLRQGAGPRNPLGRIAIRFPNPFSVYLHDTPSQALFSKGPRAFSSGCVRVEQALQLRDWLLSPAERLRTNDLLATGLTHEFRLAKPVPILLSYWTVQADSHGQLLYAPDIYGHDEVLSSALGSKVL
;
A
#
# COMPACT_ATOMS: atom_id res chain seq x y z
N MET A 1 82.59 20.85 9.79
CA MET A 1 81.50 20.74 10.79
C MET A 1 80.19 20.44 10.04
N LEU A 2 79.82 19.17 9.98
CA LEU A 2 78.54 18.69 9.33
C LEU A 2 77.52 18.46 10.46
N ALA A 3 76.44 19.22 10.42
CA ALA A 3 75.34 19.06 11.35
C ALA A 3 74.35 17.98 10.72
N ALA A 4 74.16 16.89 11.46
CA ALA A 4 73.14 15.86 11.09
C ALA A 4 71.72 16.31 11.56
N PRO A 5 70.71 16.08 10.81
CA PRO A 5 69.31 16.37 11.24
C PRO A 5 68.83 15.30 12.23
N LEU A 6 68.31 15.74 13.38
CA LEU A 6 67.51 14.88 14.26
C LEU A 6 66.20 14.50 13.58
N VAL A 7 66.05 13.24 13.29
CA VAL A 7 64.73 12.63 12.92
C VAL A 7 63.98 12.42 14.23
N ALA A 8 62.90 13.19 14.45
CA ALA A 8 61.96 12.96 15.51
C ALA A 8 61.13 11.71 15.17
N LEU A 9 61.31 10.64 15.91
CA LEU A 9 60.46 9.46 15.93
C LEU A 9 59.10 9.89 16.47
N ALA A 10 58.11 9.94 15.58
CA ALA A 10 56.72 10.04 15.98
C ALA A 10 56.38 8.76 16.77
N GLY A 11 56.21 8.88 18.06
CA GLY A 11 55.78 7.80 18.93
C GLY A 11 54.37 7.32 18.49
N GLU A 12 54.27 6.08 18.08
CA GLU A 12 53.01 5.37 17.90
C GLU A 12 52.30 5.36 19.25
N GLN A 13 51.26 6.18 19.40
CA GLN A 13 50.43 6.17 20.61
C GLN A 13 49.75 4.80 20.67
N ALA A 14 49.98 4.06 21.74
CA ALA A 14 49.29 2.81 22.02
C ALA A 14 47.77 3.08 21.98
N PRO A 15 46.96 2.18 21.34
CA PRO A 15 45.53 2.35 21.30
C PRO A 15 44.99 2.48 22.73
N LEU A 16 44.14 3.48 22.94
CA LEU A 16 43.46 3.69 24.21
C LEU A 16 42.71 2.41 24.59
N PRO A 17 42.68 2.00 25.87
CA PRO A 17 41.91 0.83 26.28
C PRO A 17 40.44 1.03 25.91
N ALA A 18 39.85 -0.02 25.37
CA ALA A 18 38.43 -0.01 25.00
C ALA A 18 37.55 0.36 26.19
N SER A 19 36.55 1.20 25.98
CA SER A 19 35.61 1.60 27.03
C SER A 19 34.79 0.39 27.55
N PRO A 20 34.29 0.40 28.80
CA PRO A 20 33.40 -0.65 29.28
C PRO A 20 32.18 -0.89 28.36
N MET A 21 31.66 0.15 27.76
CA MET A 21 30.55 0.08 26.79
C MET A 21 30.97 -0.63 25.50
N GLN A 22 32.13 -0.27 24.94
CA GLN A 22 32.68 -0.89 23.75
C GLN A 22 33.00 -2.38 23.98
N LEU A 23 33.57 -2.73 25.15
CA LEU A 23 33.85 -4.11 25.55
C LEU A 23 32.52 -4.91 25.66
N ALA A 24 31.51 -4.33 26.32
CA ALA A 24 30.18 -4.98 26.43
C ALA A 24 29.54 -5.25 25.09
N LEU A 25 29.62 -4.33 24.13
CA LEU A 25 29.03 -4.47 22.80
C LEU A 25 29.82 -5.44 21.90
N THR A 26 31.15 -5.41 21.93
CA THR A 26 32.00 -6.30 21.10
C THR A 26 32.03 -7.73 21.61
N GLN A 27 31.91 -7.91 22.92
CA GLN A 27 31.89 -9.22 23.60
C GLN A 27 30.53 -9.51 24.24
N LEU A 28 29.44 -9.17 23.56
CA LEU A 28 28.06 -9.19 24.09
C LEU A 28 27.69 -10.53 24.73
N ALA A 29 28.11 -11.65 24.14
CA ALA A 29 27.82 -12.98 24.66
C ALA A 29 28.50 -13.27 26.03
N VAL A 30 29.63 -12.63 26.29
CA VAL A 30 30.38 -12.78 27.55
C VAL A 30 29.96 -11.75 28.58
N ALA A 31 29.88 -10.50 28.15
CA ALA A 31 29.60 -9.36 29.06
C ALA A 31 28.09 -9.29 29.42
N CYS A 32 27.18 -9.56 28.48
CA CYS A 32 25.75 -9.43 28.63
C CYS A 32 25.00 -10.66 28.08
N PRO A 33 25.16 -11.85 28.62
CA PRO A 33 24.68 -13.12 28.03
C PRO A 33 23.14 -13.15 27.83
N ALA A 34 22.38 -12.58 28.76
CA ALA A 34 20.91 -12.50 28.64
C ALA A 34 20.47 -11.60 27.46
N LEU A 35 21.21 -10.54 27.17
CA LEU A 35 20.93 -9.66 26.06
C LEU A 35 21.39 -10.27 24.72
N ALA A 36 22.52 -10.98 24.73
CA ALA A 36 23.07 -11.62 23.53
C ALA A 36 22.10 -12.62 22.86
N THR A 37 21.22 -13.26 23.63
CA THR A 37 20.19 -14.17 23.08
C THR A 37 19.07 -13.46 22.33
N ARG A 38 18.93 -12.13 22.52
CA ARG A 38 17.85 -11.30 21.96
C ARG A 38 18.33 -10.34 20.88
N VAL A 39 19.63 -10.16 20.72
CA VAL A 39 20.26 -9.23 19.77
C VAL A 39 20.87 -10.03 18.62
N ASN A 40 20.36 -9.82 17.42
CA ASN A 40 20.95 -10.40 16.21
C ASN A 40 22.15 -9.55 15.71
N PRO A 41 23.01 -10.08 14.79
CA PRO A 41 24.20 -9.35 14.32
C PRO A 41 23.92 -7.96 13.75
N ALA A 42 22.82 -7.77 13.04
CA ALA A 42 22.47 -6.45 12.47
C ALA A 42 22.07 -5.44 13.57
N GLN A 43 21.37 -5.88 14.59
CA GLN A 43 21.04 -5.08 15.77
C GLN A 43 22.31 -4.75 16.59
N GLN A 44 23.24 -5.69 16.70
CA GLN A 44 24.52 -5.44 17.37
C GLN A 44 25.33 -4.35 16.64
N GLN A 45 25.39 -4.39 15.31
CA GLN A 45 26.05 -3.36 14.51
C GLN A 45 25.36 -1.99 14.66
N LEU A 46 24.02 -1.96 14.71
CA LEU A 46 23.28 -0.74 14.95
C LEU A 46 23.57 -0.14 16.33
N LEU A 47 23.63 -0.96 17.39
CA LEU A 47 23.99 -0.55 18.73
C LEU A 47 25.43 -0.05 18.80
N LEU A 48 26.37 -0.73 18.15
CA LEU A 48 27.77 -0.25 18.05
C LEU A 48 27.83 1.12 17.41
N GLY A 49 27.18 1.32 16.27
CA GLY A 49 27.13 2.63 15.59
C GLY A 49 26.47 3.72 16.42
N PHE A 50 25.43 3.37 17.19
CA PHE A 50 24.76 4.31 18.10
C PHE A 50 25.71 4.78 19.21
N TYR A 51 26.33 3.86 19.95
CA TYR A 51 27.23 4.22 21.04
C TYR A 51 28.54 4.88 20.57
N GLN A 52 29.08 4.52 19.41
CA GLN A 52 30.21 5.22 18.81
C GLN A 52 29.92 6.71 18.61
N GLN A 53 28.70 7.04 18.12
CA GLN A 53 28.29 8.44 17.94
C GLN A 53 27.92 9.13 19.27
N GLN A 54 27.64 8.37 20.34
CA GLN A 54 27.43 8.87 21.71
C GLN A 54 28.72 8.94 22.54
N GLY A 55 29.89 8.79 21.90
CA GLY A 55 31.19 8.85 22.59
C GLY A 55 31.43 7.67 23.54
N GLU A 56 30.77 6.53 23.28
CA GLU A 56 30.86 5.29 24.07
C GLU A 56 30.49 5.45 25.56
N GLN A 57 29.59 6.40 25.85
CA GLN A 57 29.10 6.67 27.20
C GLN A 57 27.70 6.11 27.42
N PRO A 58 27.33 5.72 28.66
CA PRO A 58 25.95 5.42 29.02
C PRO A 58 25.04 6.62 28.74
N VAL A 59 23.88 6.37 28.11
CA VAL A 59 22.96 7.43 27.66
C VAL A 59 21.71 7.52 28.53
N TRP A 60 21.38 6.46 29.28
CA TRP A 60 20.13 6.36 30.04
C TRP A 60 20.29 6.67 31.54
N SER A 61 21.47 7.03 31.99
CA SER A 61 21.75 7.41 33.38
C SER A 61 21.24 8.81 33.76
N VAL A 62 20.80 9.61 32.78
CA VAL A 62 20.22 10.94 33.02
C VAL A 62 18.85 10.80 33.63
N GLU A 63 18.61 11.49 34.75
CA GLU A 63 17.35 11.47 35.47
C GLU A 63 16.18 11.83 34.58
N GLY A 64 15.07 11.08 34.67
CA GLY A 64 13.87 11.29 33.89
C GLY A 64 13.89 10.70 32.46
N ARG A 65 15.06 10.48 31.87
CA ARG A 65 15.16 10.07 30.44
C ARG A 65 14.48 8.72 30.16
N VAL A 66 14.62 7.75 31.07
CA VAL A 66 13.95 6.43 30.93
C VAL A 66 12.44 6.56 31.06
N SER A 67 11.95 7.40 31.99
CA SER A 67 10.50 7.66 32.12
C SER A 67 9.92 8.37 30.90
N ASP A 68 10.68 9.29 30.29
CA ASP A 68 10.30 9.95 29.04
C ASP A 68 10.24 8.95 27.87
N LEU A 69 11.22 8.05 27.78
CA LEU A 69 11.17 6.96 26.80
C LEU A 69 9.94 6.08 27.03
N GLN A 70 9.64 5.69 28.27
CA GLN A 70 8.47 4.89 28.61
C GLN A 70 7.17 5.58 28.17
N ALA A 71 7.08 6.91 28.37
CA ALA A 71 5.93 7.69 27.91
C ALA A 71 5.79 7.68 26.37
N GLN A 72 6.91 7.78 25.63
CA GLN A 72 6.89 7.68 24.17
C GLN A 72 6.51 6.27 23.69
N LEU A 73 7.03 5.22 24.29
CA LEU A 73 6.68 3.84 23.97
C LEU A 73 5.19 3.57 24.20
N ALA A 74 4.60 4.11 25.28
CA ALA A 74 3.19 3.98 25.55
C ALA A 74 2.31 4.62 24.46
N GLN A 75 2.76 5.72 23.83
CA GLN A 75 2.04 6.39 22.75
C GLN A 75 2.03 5.59 21.44
N LEU A 76 2.93 4.62 21.26
CA LEU A 76 2.99 3.80 20.04
C LEU A 76 1.71 2.99 19.78
N VAL A 77 0.88 2.81 20.82
CA VAL A 77 -0.43 2.19 20.68
C VAL A 77 -1.30 2.94 19.66
N ASP A 78 -1.18 4.27 19.57
CA ASP A 78 -1.92 5.09 18.61
C ASP A 78 -1.38 4.96 17.17
N ASP A 79 -0.16 4.49 17.05
CA ASP A 79 0.47 4.11 15.78
C ASP A 79 0.16 2.64 15.39
N GLY A 80 -0.68 1.94 16.16
CA GLY A 80 -1.03 0.53 15.92
C GLY A 80 0.08 -0.45 16.29
N LEU A 81 1.10 -0.01 17.02
CA LEU A 81 2.16 -0.82 17.57
C LEU A 81 1.82 -1.21 19.01
N ASP A 82 2.17 -2.43 19.40
CA ASP A 82 1.93 -2.94 20.76
C ASP A 82 3.06 -2.46 21.72
N PRO A 83 2.77 -1.54 22.66
CA PRO A 83 3.77 -1.07 23.61
C PRO A 83 4.35 -2.20 24.49
N GLY A 84 3.57 -3.26 24.73
CA GLY A 84 4.00 -4.42 25.51
C GLY A 84 5.12 -5.23 24.88
N ARG A 85 5.55 -4.89 23.67
CA ARG A 85 6.71 -5.49 23.01
C ARG A 85 8.04 -4.81 23.37
N TYR A 86 7.99 -3.59 23.86
CA TYR A 86 9.14 -2.79 24.19
C TYR A 86 9.35 -2.80 25.71
N HIS A 87 9.99 -3.87 26.19
CA HIS A 87 10.22 -4.07 27.60
C HIS A 87 11.45 -3.28 28.07
N LEU A 88 11.21 -2.26 28.86
CA LEU A 88 12.30 -1.60 29.57
C LEU A 88 12.61 -2.38 30.84
N PRO A 89 13.90 -2.67 31.13
CA PRO A 89 14.27 -3.35 32.35
C PRO A 89 13.89 -2.50 33.58
N SER A 90 13.48 -3.14 34.66
CA SER A 90 13.27 -2.48 35.95
C SER A 90 14.60 -1.96 36.49
N SER A 91 14.57 -0.76 37.07
CA SER A 91 15.71 0.02 37.54
C SER A 91 16.93 -0.79 37.99
N SER A 92 18.07 -0.52 37.37
CA SER A 92 19.40 -1.04 37.71
C SER A 92 20.29 0.07 38.23
N PRO A 93 21.40 -0.25 38.93
CA PRO A 93 22.39 0.73 39.34
C PRO A 93 22.89 1.55 38.13
N ALA A 94 23.06 2.83 38.32
CA ALA A 94 23.29 3.87 37.31
C ALA A 94 24.52 3.72 36.39
N ALA A 95 25.21 2.57 36.35
CA ALA A 95 26.44 2.37 35.60
C ALA A 95 26.61 0.97 34.98
N ASP A 96 25.50 0.16 34.82
CA ASP A 96 25.61 -1.15 34.16
C ASP A 96 25.51 -0.98 32.64
N PRO A 97 26.60 -1.24 31.87
CA PRO A 97 26.57 -1.15 30.41
C PRO A 97 25.50 -2.07 29.78
N CYS A 98 25.24 -3.25 30.33
CA CYS A 98 24.25 -4.18 29.79
C CYS A 98 22.83 -3.63 29.91
N HIS A 99 22.53 -2.96 31.01
CA HIS A 99 21.25 -2.29 31.22
C HIS A 99 21.02 -1.13 30.25
N ASP A 100 22.04 -0.28 30.09
CA ASP A 100 21.99 0.87 29.17
C ASP A 100 21.83 0.40 27.70
N ILE A 101 22.54 -0.67 27.30
CA ILE A 101 22.43 -1.29 25.97
C ILE A 101 21.02 -1.90 25.77
N GLU A 102 20.43 -2.53 26.78
CA GLU A 102 19.08 -3.10 26.71
C GLU A 102 18.04 -2.02 26.45
N ILE A 103 18.12 -0.88 27.14
CA ILE A 103 17.21 0.26 26.91
C ILE A 103 17.41 0.83 25.50
N SER A 104 18.68 1.00 25.06
CA SER A 104 19.00 1.46 23.70
C SER A 104 18.45 0.52 22.62
N GLN A 105 18.50 -0.80 22.84
CA GLN A 105 17.90 -1.77 21.93
C GLN A 105 16.41 -1.51 21.77
N GLN A 106 15.67 -1.30 22.86
CA GLN A 106 14.21 -1.04 22.81
C GLN A 106 13.91 0.30 22.13
N TYR A 107 14.69 1.33 22.41
CA TYR A 107 14.57 2.64 21.78
C TYR A 107 14.77 2.56 20.26
N LEU A 108 15.88 1.97 19.82
CA LEU A 108 16.21 1.82 18.39
C LEU A 108 15.18 0.94 17.67
N GLN A 109 14.73 -0.15 18.30
CA GLN A 109 13.69 -1.03 17.75
C GLN A 109 12.37 -0.27 17.59
N ALA A 110 11.98 0.53 18.57
CA ALA A 110 10.74 1.32 18.50
C ALA A 110 10.78 2.36 17.37
N LEU A 111 11.90 3.08 17.22
CA LEU A 111 12.06 4.01 16.09
C LEU A 111 12.07 3.29 14.75
N GLN A 112 12.73 2.14 14.66
CA GLN A 112 12.76 1.32 13.45
C GLN A 112 11.36 0.83 13.07
N ASP A 113 10.61 0.26 14.02
CA ASP A 113 9.24 -0.23 13.80
C ASP A 113 8.29 0.90 13.40
N LEU A 114 8.46 2.07 13.99
CA LEU A 114 7.66 3.26 13.69
C LEU A 114 7.97 3.82 12.31
N HIS A 115 9.24 3.85 11.91
CA HIS A 115 9.68 4.44 10.66
C HIS A 115 9.51 3.51 9.45
N TYR A 116 9.96 2.26 9.57
CA TYR A 116 10.01 1.31 8.45
C TYR A 116 8.87 0.30 8.45
N GLY A 117 8.12 0.21 9.55
CA GLY A 117 7.18 -0.87 9.82
C GLY A 117 7.83 -2.00 10.62
N ARG A 118 6.99 -2.66 11.41
CA ARG A 118 7.39 -3.81 12.24
C ARG A 118 7.67 -5.06 11.41
N LEU A 119 6.94 -5.22 10.32
CA LEU A 119 7.06 -6.36 9.43
C LEU A 119 7.89 -6.00 8.19
N SER A 120 8.66 -6.96 7.71
CA SER A 120 9.39 -6.80 6.45
C SER A 120 8.41 -6.73 5.29
N GLN A 121 8.31 -5.57 4.65
CA GLN A 121 7.49 -5.37 3.46
C GLN A 121 7.79 -6.41 2.36
N ALA A 122 9.05 -6.74 2.12
CA ALA A 122 9.44 -7.72 1.10
C ALA A 122 8.88 -9.12 1.33
N ARG A 123 8.53 -9.49 2.57
CA ARG A 123 7.90 -10.78 2.88
C ARG A 123 6.44 -10.85 2.46
N PHE A 124 5.73 -9.71 2.54
CA PHE A 124 4.30 -9.64 2.25
C PHE A 124 4.01 -9.15 0.84
N GLU A 125 4.88 -8.28 0.32
CA GLU A 125 4.76 -7.65 -1.00
C GLU A 125 6.09 -7.80 -1.78
N PRO A 126 6.49 -9.02 -2.14
CA PRO A 126 7.82 -9.29 -2.70
C PRO A 126 8.06 -8.65 -4.08
N LEU A 127 6.98 -8.30 -4.79
CA LEU A 127 7.06 -7.71 -6.13
C LEU A 127 7.14 -6.17 -6.13
N TRP A 128 6.91 -5.55 -4.97
CA TRP A 128 6.83 -4.10 -4.82
C TRP A 128 8.10 -3.38 -5.29
N ARG A 129 9.27 -3.93 -5.00
CA ARG A 129 10.56 -3.34 -5.36
C ARG A 129 11.37 -4.29 -6.23
N ALA A 130 11.81 -3.79 -7.38
CA ALA A 130 12.74 -4.51 -8.25
C ALA A 130 14.16 -4.60 -7.66
N GLN A 131 14.51 -3.67 -6.74
CA GLN A 131 15.80 -3.63 -6.05
C GLN A 131 15.59 -3.54 -4.54
N PRO A 132 16.50 -4.10 -3.72
CA PRO A 132 16.50 -3.90 -2.28
C PRO A 132 16.53 -2.41 -1.93
N LEU A 133 16.04 -2.07 -0.74
CA LEU A 133 16.22 -0.71 -0.20
C LEU A 133 17.71 -0.42 -0.04
N PRO A 134 18.11 0.87 -0.15
CA PRO A 134 19.49 1.28 0.06
C PRO A 134 20.07 0.74 1.37
N GLU A 135 21.37 0.45 1.37
CA GLU A 135 22.11 -0.07 2.54
C GLU A 135 22.22 0.96 3.69
N ASP A 136 21.85 2.22 3.44
CA ASP A 136 21.98 3.35 4.36
C ASP A 136 20.84 3.48 5.40
N ARG A 137 19.92 2.49 5.47
CA ARG A 137 18.84 2.49 6.49
C ARG A 137 19.36 2.64 7.92
N GLN A 138 20.49 2.01 8.22
CA GLN A 138 21.11 2.15 9.54
C GLN A 138 21.58 3.57 9.77
N ALA A 139 22.24 4.19 8.79
CA ALA A 139 22.70 5.57 8.89
C ALA A 139 21.53 6.54 9.07
N ALA A 140 20.44 6.37 8.32
CA ALA A 140 19.25 7.19 8.46
C ALA A 140 18.57 7.02 9.84
N LEU A 141 18.51 5.80 10.37
CA LEU A 141 17.99 5.54 11.72
C LEU A 141 18.88 6.18 12.80
N LEU A 142 20.20 6.04 12.69
CA LEU A 142 21.15 6.64 13.61
C LEU A 142 21.11 8.18 13.57
N ALA A 143 20.94 8.77 12.39
CA ALA A 143 20.80 10.23 12.25
C ALA A 143 19.59 10.80 13.03
N MET A 144 18.53 10.01 13.22
CA MET A 144 17.38 10.36 14.06
C MET A 144 17.63 10.01 15.53
N ALA A 145 18.15 8.80 15.78
CA ALA A 145 18.25 8.24 17.11
C ALA A 145 19.34 8.91 17.98
N VAL A 146 20.49 9.24 17.40
CA VAL A 146 21.63 9.79 18.17
C VAL A 146 21.29 11.15 18.80
N PRO A 147 20.85 12.18 18.06
CA PRO A 147 20.42 13.44 18.67
C PRO A 147 19.10 13.29 19.43
N GLY A 148 18.29 12.30 19.06
CA GLY A 148 16.98 12.05 19.64
C GLY A 148 16.97 11.61 21.09
N VAL A 149 18.10 11.11 21.63
CA VAL A 149 18.22 10.73 23.06
C VAL A 149 17.98 11.93 23.98
N GLU A 150 18.36 13.13 23.56
CA GLU A 150 18.14 14.35 24.33
C GLU A 150 16.73 14.90 24.19
N HIS A 151 16.04 14.54 23.09
CA HIS A 151 14.72 15.03 22.73
C HIS A 151 13.83 13.90 22.20
N LEU A 152 13.50 12.92 23.06
CA LEU A 152 12.80 11.69 22.69
C LEU A 152 11.49 11.94 21.92
N ALA A 153 10.67 12.91 22.34
CA ALA A 153 9.43 13.25 21.67
C ALA A 153 9.68 13.67 20.20
N THR A 154 10.73 14.43 19.94
CA THR A 154 11.14 14.86 18.60
C THR A 154 11.61 13.67 17.77
N ALA A 155 12.39 12.75 18.34
CA ALA A 155 12.86 11.56 17.64
C ALA A 155 11.71 10.66 17.21
N PHE A 156 10.74 10.41 18.08
CA PHE A 156 9.54 9.63 17.75
C PHE A 156 8.66 10.33 16.70
N GLU A 157 8.55 11.67 16.76
CA GLU A 157 7.81 12.42 15.75
C GLU A 157 8.53 12.41 14.38
N GLN A 158 9.84 12.47 14.35
CA GLN A 158 10.63 12.35 13.12
C GLN A 158 10.55 10.95 12.51
N ALA A 159 10.48 9.91 13.35
CA ALA A 159 10.34 8.53 12.90
C ALA A 159 8.96 8.24 12.31
N ARG A 160 7.92 8.97 12.68
CA ARG A 160 6.58 8.80 12.09
C ARG A 160 6.56 9.18 10.62
N PRO A 161 5.87 8.40 9.78
CA PRO A 161 5.64 8.76 8.39
C PRO A 161 4.99 10.13 8.25
N LYS A 162 5.57 10.98 7.40
CA LYS A 162 5.05 12.35 7.16
C LYS A 162 3.89 12.42 6.19
N LEU A 163 3.44 11.27 5.67
CA LEU A 163 2.29 11.19 4.79
C LEU A 163 1.02 11.66 5.50
N GLU A 164 0.24 12.50 4.83
CA GLU A 164 -1.05 12.96 5.33
C GLU A 164 -1.98 11.79 5.62
N GLN A 165 -2.01 10.78 4.75
CA GLN A 165 -2.79 9.55 4.93
C GLN A 165 -2.44 8.83 6.24
N TYR A 166 -1.15 8.79 6.62
CA TYR A 166 -0.73 8.18 7.88
C TYR A 166 -1.22 8.97 9.08
N ARG A 167 -1.03 10.30 9.07
CA ARG A 167 -1.47 11.18 10.15
C ARG A 167 -2.97 11.08 10.39
N ASN A 168 -3.76 11.17 9.31
CA ASN A 168 -5.22 11.10 9.38
C ASN A 168 -5.68 9.72 9.89
N LEU A 169 -5.11 8.64 9.37
CA LEU A 169 -5.47 7.28 9.80
C LEU A 169 -5.05 7.00 11.24
N ARG A 170 -3.87 7.48 11.68
CA ARG A 170 -3.40 7.38 13.07
C ARG A 170 -4.35 8.09 14.03
N GLN A 171 -4.77 9.30 13.70
CA GLN A 171 -5.73 10.06 14.52
C GLN A 171 -7.08 9.34 14.60
N ALA A 172 -7.60 8.87 13.47
CA ALA A 172 -8.86 8.11 13.43
C ALA A 172 -8.77 6.80 14.22
N TYR A 173 -7.63 6.09 14.12
CA TYR A 173 -7.38 4.86 14.89
C TYR A 173 -7.32 5.15 16.39
N ALA A 174 -6.56 6.16 16.83
CA ALA A 174 -6.45 6.57 18.23
C ALA A 174 -7.83 6.89 18.84
N GLN A 175 -8.66 7.67 18.12
CA GLN A 175 -10.03 7.97 18.53
C GLN A 175 -10.91 6.71 18.66
N ARG A 176 -10.86 5.83 17.65
CA ARG A 176 -11.65 4.60 17.63
C ARG A 176 -11.21 3.60 18.69
N ARG A 177 -9.93 3.56 19.02
CA ARG A 177 -9.38 2.69 20.06
C ARG A 177 -9.87 3.07 21.45
N GLN A 178 -10.05 4.35 21.74
CA GLN A 178 -10.52 4.86 23.03
C GLN A 178 -12.03 4.67 23.22
N GLN A 179 -12.79 4.44 22.16
CA GLN A 179 -14.23 4.22 22.21
C GLN A 179 -14.54 2.75 22.49
N PRO A 180 -15.59 2.44 23.29
CA PRO A 180 -16.06 1.08 23.43
C PRO A 180 -16.52 0.54 22.07
N LEU A 181 -16.28 -0.76 21.83
CA LEU A 181 -16.74 -1.39 20.61
C LEU A 181 -18.28 -1.45 20.60
N PRO A 182 -18.95 -0.89 19.58
CA PRO A 182 -20.38 -1.03 19.46
C PRO A 182 -20.74 -2.50 19.23
N GLN A 183 -21.79 -2.96 19.88
CA GLN A 183 -22.30 -4.31 19.68
C GLN A 183 -23.45 -4.25 18.68
N TRP A 184 -23.40 -5.10 17.67
CA TRP A 184 -24.52 -5.34 16.76
C TRP A 184 -24.57 -6.79 16.30
N GLN A 185 -25.74 -7.21 15.85
CA GLN A 185 -25.90 -8.51 15.22
C GLN A 185 -25.64 -8.42 13.71
N ALA A 186 -25.19 -9.51 13.15
CA ALA A 186 -25.06 -9.60 11.70
C ALA A 186 -26.42 -9.61 11.02
N VAL A 187 -26.54 -8.88 9.94
CA VAL A 187 -27.72 -8.95 9.05
C VAL A 187 -27.71 -10.30 8.35
N ALA A 188 -28.83 -11.03 8.42
CA ALA A 188 -28.93 -12.37 7.86
C ALA A 188 -28.73 -12.41 6.35
N GLY A 189 -28.19 -13.53 5.84
CA GLY A 189 -28.10 -13.81 4.41
C GLY A 189 -29.48 -14.00 3.77
N GLY A 190 -29.53 -13.84 2.45
CA GLY A 190 -30.78 -14.02 1.70
C GLY A 190 -30.69 -13.54 0.26
N PRO A 191 -31.80 -13.53 -0.48
CA PRO A 191 -31.86 -12.98 -1.83
C PRO A 191 -31.55 -11.48 -1.85
N LEU A 192 -31.34 -10.91 -3.05
CA LEU A 192 -31.12 -9.48 -3.21
C LEU A 192 -32.26 -8.68 -2.57
N LEU A 193 -31.92 -7.77 -1.66
CA LEU A 193 -32.86 -6.82 -1.09
C LEU A 193 -32.81 -5.51 -1.90
N ARG A 194 -33.92 -5.20 -2.57
CA ARG A 194 -34.07 -4.03 -3.44
C ARG A 194 -34.93 -2.95 -2.79
N PRO A 195 -34.81 -1.68 -3.20
CA PRO A 195 -35.70 -0.61 -2.74
C PRO A 195 -37.18 -0.99 -2.82
N ALA A 196 -37.96 -0.58 -1.82
CA ALA A 196 -39.39 -0.82 -1.65
C ALA A 196 -39.79 -2.27 -1.39
N MET A 197 -38.88 -3.24 -1.32
CA MET A 197 -39.23 -4.62 -0.90
C MET A 197 -39.52 -4.69 0.59
N GLN A 198 -40.42 -5.60 0.97
CA GLN A 198 -40.65 -6.01 2.34
C GLN A 198 -39.78 -7.23 2.66
N ASP A 199 -39.03 -7.16 3.76
CA ASP A 199 -38.09 -8.24 4.13
C ASP A 199 -37.87 -8.25 5.64
N LYS A 200 -37.85 -9.44 6.23
CA LYS A 200 -37.62 -9.63 7.67
C LYS A 200 -36.24 -9.16 8.17
N ARG A 201 -35.29 -8.93 7.27
CA ARG A 201 -33.96 -8.41 7.58
C ARG A 201 -33.92 -6.89 7.77
N VAL A 202 -34.98 -6.17 7.39
CA VAL A 202 -35.01 -4.69 7.41
C VAL A 202 -34.81 -4.12 8.80
N PRO A 203 -35.39 -4.66 9.90
CA PRO A 203 -35.11 -4.17 11.27
C PRO A 203 -33.64 -4.30 11.67
N ASP A 204 -32.98 -5.44 11.40
CA ASP A 204 -31.58 -5.67 11.70
C ASP A 204 -30.68 -4.75 10.88
N LEU A 205 -31.02 -4.54 9.59
CA LEU A 205 -30.34 -3.60 8.72
C LEU A 205 -30.42 -2.16 9.27
N ALA A 206 -31.61 -1.70 9.66
CA ALA A 206 -31.81 -0.37 10.22
C ALA A 206 -31.01 -0.18 11.50
N LEU A 207 -31.05 -1.16 12.41
CA LEU A 207 -30.27 -1.16 13.63
C LEU A 207 -28.75 -1.13 13.33
N ARG A 208 -28.30 -1.91 12.35
CA ARG A 208 -26.89 -1.92 11.91
C ARG A 208 -26.43 -0.57 11.38
N LEU A 209 -27.23 0.08 10.55
CA LEU A 209 -26.95 1.40 9.96
C LEU A 209 -26.99 2.50 11.04
N TYR A 210 -27.97 2.44 11.95
CA TYR A 210 -28.07 3.36 13.09
C TYR A 210 -26.83 3.29 13.99
N ARG A 211 -26.42 2.09 14.41
CA ARG A 211 -25.20 1.88 15.20
C ARG A 211 -23.92 2.25 14.46
N GLY A 212 -23.95 2.25 13.14
CA GLY A 212 -22.88 2.74 12.28
C GLY A 212 -22.89 4.27 12.07
N GLY A 213 -23.84 4.99 12.65
CA GLY A 213 -23.97 6.45 12.52
C GLY A 213 -24.51 6.91 11.15
N LEU A 214 -25.13 6.01 10.38
CA LEU A 214 -25.66 6.29 9.03
C LEU A 214 -27.18 6.57 9.03
N LEU A 215 -27.83 6.34 10.16
CA LEU A 215 -29.25 6.66 10.39
C LEU A 215 -29.41 7.40 11.70
N PRO A 216 -30.37 8.31 11.80
CA PRO A 216 -30.70 9.02 13.05
C PRO A 216 -31.49 8.14 14.02
N SER A 217 -32.22 7.13 13.53
CA SER A 217 -33.07 6.23 14.31
C SER A 217 -33.12 4.84 13.68
N PRO A 218 -33.21 3.76 14.49
CA PRO A 218 -33.36 2.38 13.96
C PRO A 218 -34.82 2.01 13.66
N GLN A 219 -35.76 2.95 13.74
CA GLN A 219 -37.17 2.66 13.52
C GLN A 219 -37.47 2.29 12.09
N VAL A 220 -38.31 1.29 11.91
CA VAL A 220 -38.80 0.82 10.61
C VAL A 220 -40.32 0.72 10.62
N SER A 221 -40.94 0.71 9.44
CA SER A 221 -42.38 0.48 9.30
C SER A 221 -42.78 -0.92 9.78
N ALA A 222 -44.01 -1.06 10.23
CA ALA A 222 -44.54 -2.34 10.79
C ALA A 222 -44.53 -3.48 9.75
N ASP A 223 -44.58 -3.17 8.46
CA ASP A 223 -44.51 -4.12 7.35
C ASP A 223 -43.07 -4.45 6.89
N ASN A 224 -42.04 -3.96 7.60
CA ASN A 224 -40.64 -4.14 7.27
C ASN A 224 -40.28 -3.71 5.82
N THR A 225 -40.88 -2.63 5.35
CA THR A 225 -40.54 -2.07 4.03
C THR A 225 -39.15 -1.45 4.02
N TYR A 226 -38.32 -1.79 3.03
CA TYR A 226 -37.03 -1.18 2.76
C TYR A 226 -37.22 0.24 2.19
N SER A 227 -37.40 1.20 3.10
CA SER A 227 -37.79 2.59 2.80
C SER A 227 -36.74 3.39 2.06
N SER A 228 -37.13 4.51 1.45
CA SER A 228 -36.23 5.44 0.77
C SER A 228 -35.12 6.00 1.67
N GLU A 229 -35.41 6.20 2.96
CA GLU A 229 -34.44 6.63 3.96
C GLU A 229 -33.35 5.57 4.19
N LEU A 230 -33.77 4.31 4.39
CA LEU A 230 -32.83 3.19 4.50
C LEU A 230 -32.02 2.98 3.21
N VAL A 231 -32.63 3.14 2.05
CA VAL A 231 -31.93 3.07 0.75
C VAL A 231 -30.84 4.15 0.67
N SER A 232 -31.14 5.37 1.11
CA SER A 232 -30.16 6.48 1.15
C SER A 232 -29.01 6.18 2.10
N ALA A 233 -29.28 5.66 3.28
CA ALA A 233 -28.27 5.25 4.24
C ALA A 233 -27.39 4.10 3.70
N VAL A 234 -27.99 3.12 3.02
CA VAL A 234 -27.23 2.04 2.36
C VAL A 234 -26.35 2.57 1.22
N LYS A 235 -26.83 3.51 0.39
CA LYS A 235 -26.00 4.15 -0.63
C LYS A 235 -24.80 4.88 -0.02
N ASN A 236 -24.99 5.59 1.08
CA ASN A 236 -23.89 6.25 1.79
C ASN A 236 -22.89 5.22 2.36
N PHE A 237 -23.41 4.11 2.92
CA PHE A 237 -22.57 3.00 3.34
C PHE A 237 -21.77 2.43 2.17
N GLN A 238 -22.43 2.15 1.04
CA GLN A 238 -21.76 1.61 -0.14
C GLN A 238 -20.66 2.56 -0.68
N LEU A 239 -20.92 3.87 -0.74
CA LEU A 239 -19.92 4.88 -1.13
C LEU A 239 -18.71 4.85 -0.19
N SER A 240 -18.93 4.88 1.12
CA SER A 240 -17.85 4.86 2.10
C SER A 240 -17.09 3.51 2.18
N HIS A 241 -17.57 2.48 1.46
CA HIS A 241 -16.97 1.15 1.41
C HIS A 241 -16.51 0.74 -0.01
N SER A 242 -16.35 1.70 -0.91
CA SER A 242 -15.92 1.46 -2.32
C SER A 242 -16.76 0.43 -3.05
N LEU A 243 -18.04 0.35 -2.71
CA LEU A 243 -19.05 -0.52 -3.36
C LEU A 243 -19.86 0.26 -4.39
N GLN A 244 -20.65 -0.46 -5.20
CA GLN A 244 -21.64 0.17 -6.09
C GLN A 244 -22.77 0.78 -5.24
N ALA A 245 -22.95 2.10 -5.35
CA ALA A 245 -23.93 2.85 -4.55
C ALA A 245 -25.32 2.85 -5.20
N ASP A 246 -25.90 1.66 -5.37
CA ASP A 246 -27.23 1.47 -5.97
C ASP A 246 -28.35 1.27 -4.92
N GLY A 247 -27.98 1.13 -3.66
CA GLY A 247 -28.92 0.85 -2.56
C GLY A 247 -29.43 -0.59 -2.55
N VAL A 248 -28.88 -1.48 -3.39
CA VAL A 248 -29.23 -2.91 -3.38
C VAL A 248 -28.31 -3.66 -2.43
N ILE A 249 -28.88 -4.48 -1.54
CA ILE A 249 -28.10 -5.33 -0.65
C ILE A 249 -27.94 -6.70 -1.29
N GLY A 250 -26.79 -6.87 -1.94
CA GLY A 250 -26.31 -8.15 -2.43
C GLY A 250 -25.21 -8.71 -1.52
N ALA A 251 -24.61 -9.82 -1.93
CA ALA A 251 -23.57 -10.53 -1.16
C ALA A 251 -22.39 -9.61 -0.76
N GLY A 252 -21.92 -8.76 -1.67
CA GLY A 252 -20.80 -7.84 -1.39
C GLY A 252 -21.16 -6.78 -0.34
N THR A 253 -22.31 -6.13 -0.46
CA THR A 253 -22.79 -5.15 0.52
C THR A 253 -23.03 -5.82 1.88
N LEU A 254 -23.62 -7.01 1.90
CA LEU A 254 -23.89 -7.75 3.11
C LEU A 254 -22.57 -8.19 3.83
N LYS A 255 -21.57 -8.63 3.07
CA LYS A 255 -20.26 -8.98 3.60
C LYS A 255 -19.65 -7.77 4.35
N GLU A 256 -19.64 -6.58 3.73
CA GLU A 256 -19.09 -5.38 4.34
C GLU A 256 -19.93 -4.86 5.54
N LEU A 257 -21.26 -4.95 5.48
CA LEU A 257 -22.13 -4.62 6.61
C LEU A 257 -21.84 -5.50 7.83
N ASN A 258 -21.49 -6.76 7.60
CA ASN A 258 -21.26 -7.76 8.65
C ASN A 258 -19.83 -7.81 9.19
N VAL A 259 -18.91 -7.01 8.67
CA VAL A 259 -17.58 -6.88 9.29
C VAL A 259 -17.74 -6.31 10.70
N SER A 260 -17.21 -7.02 11.69
CA SER A 260 -17.36 -6.64 13.11
C SER A 260 -16.59 -5.36 13.45
N PRO A 261 -16.98 -4.64 14.53
CA PRO A 261 -16.25 -3.45 14.98
C PRO A 261 -14.78 -3.72 15.32
N SER A 262 -14.49 -4.88 15.90
CA SER A 262 -13.11 -5.31 16.19
C SER A 262 -12.31 -5.53 14.89
N GLN A 263 -12.90 -6.18 13.90
CA GLN A 263 -12.27 -6.34 12.57
C GLN A 263 -12.04 -4.99 11.89
N ARG A 264 -12.97 -4.02 11.99
CA ARG A 264 -12.78 -2.66 11.47
C ARG A 264 -11.67 -1.93 12.20
N ARG A 265 -11.57 -2.06 13.52
CA ARG A 265 -10.45 -1.49 14.29
C ARG A 265 -9.12 -2.12 13.87
N GLU A 266 -9.08 -3.43 13.70
CA GLU A 266 -7.92 -4.15 13.20
C GLU A 266 -7.55 -3.71 11.78
N GLN A 267 -8.52 -3.48 10.90
CA GLN A 267 -8.30 -2.97 9.56
C GLN A 267 -7.58 -1.60 9.56
N LEU A 268 -7.90 -0.71 10.51
CA LEU A 268 -7.14 0.54 10.66
C LEU A 268 -5.70 0.26 11.07
N ARG A 269 -5.49 -0.63 12.03
CA ARG A 269 -4.17 -0.97 12.57
C ARG A 269 -3.23 -1.55 11.49
N ILE A 270 -3.70 -2.51 10.72
CA ILE A 270 -2.86 -3.13 9.65
C ILE A 270 -2.56 -2.15 8.52
N ASN A 271 -3.43 -1.19 8.26
CA ASN A 271 -3.17 -0.18 7.24
C ASN A 271 -2.21 0.91 7.71
N LEU A 272 -2.06 1.16 9.01
CA LEU A 272 -0.94 1.95 9.53
C LEU A 272 0.40 1.29 9.20
N GLU A 273 0.50 -0.04 9.28
CA GLU A 273 1.69 -0.77 8.87
C GLU A 273 1.97 -0.60 7.36
N ARG A 274 0.96 -0.77 6.51
CA ARG A 274 1.09 -0.56 5.05
C ARG A 274 1.52 0.87 4.70
N LEU A 275 1.00 1.86 5.42
CA LEU A 275 1.36 3.26 5.18
C LEU A 275 2.80 3.59 5.61
N ARG A 276 3.40 2.85 6.57
CA ARG A 276 4.85 2.93 6.84
C ARG A 276 5.67 2.43 5.65
N TRP A 277 5.24 1.33 5.02
CA TRP A 277 5.88 0.83 3.80
C TRP A 277 5.74 1.81 2.64
N LEU A 278 4.53 2.35 2.46
CA LEU A 278 4.24 3.34 1.42
C LEU A 278 5.13 4.57 1.56
N ALA A 279 5.33 5.06 2.78
CA ALA A 279 6.12 6.26 3.06
C ALA A 279 7.58 6.15 2.59
N GLN A 280 8.13 4.92 2.56
CA GLN A 280 9.51 4.69 2.11
C GLN A 280 9.68 4.86 0.59
N ASP A 281 8.60 4.76 -0.17
CA ASP A 281 8.61 4.80 -1.64
C ASP A 281 7.85 5.98 -2.22
N PHE A 282 7.22 6.77 -1.36
CA PHE A 282 6.48 7.95 -1.78
C PHE A 282 7.45 9.03 -2.28
N GLU A 283 7.10 9.63 -3.41
CA GLU A 283 7.86 10.70 -4.05
C GLU A 283 6.96 11.92 -4.26
N PRO A 284 7.49 13.15 -4.19
CA PRO A 284 6.68 14.38 -4.31
C PRO A 284 5.87 14.47 -5.61
N ASN A 285 6.38 13.86 -6.68
CA ASN A 285 5.70 13.77 -7.97
C ASN A 285 5.52 12.31 -8.32
N ILE A 286 4.32 11.76 -8.10
CA ILE A 286 4.07 10.32 -8.26
C ILE A 286 2.64 10.03 -8.73
N VAL A 287 2.50 9.04 -9.61
CA VAL A 287 1.23 8.35 -9.88
C VAL A 287 1.06 7.24 -8.85
N LEU A 288 0.11 7.39 -7.95
CA LEU A 288 -0.17 6.41 -6.90
C LEU A 288 -1.49 5.69 -7.19
N VAL A 289 -1.46 4.36 -7.30
CA VAL A 289 -2.65 3.53 -7.49
C VAL A 289 -2.91 2.73 -6.23
N ASN A 290 -4.04 2.99 -5.56
CA ASN A 290 -4.57 2.08 -4.55
C ASN A 290 -5.39 0.99 -5.23
N VAL A 291 -4.84 -0.20 -5.29
CA VAL A 291 -5.47 -1.35 -5.98
C VAL A 291 -6.73 -1.81 -5.25
N ALA A 292 -6.75 -1.86 -3.92
CA ALA A 292 -7.93 -2.26 -3.15
C ALA A 292 -9.13 -1.33 -3.40
N ALA A 293 -8.91 -0.02 -3.37
CA ALA A 293 -9.93 0.99 -3.61
C ALA A 293 -10.22 1.20 -5.11
N ALA A 294 -9.40 0.63 -5.99
CA ALA A 294 -9.40 0.87 -7.43
C ALA A 294 -9.44 2.38 -7.74
N GLN A 295 -8.48 3.11 -7.18
CA GLN A 295 -8.34 4.56 -7.28
C GLN A 295 -6.92 4.93 -7.69
N LEU A 296 -6.78 5.93 -8.54
CA LEU A 296 -5.50 6.52 -8.92
C LEU A 296 -5.48 7.97 -8.45
N THR A 297 -4.38 8.37 -7.81
CA THR A 297 -4.10 9.74 -7.38
C THR A 297 -2.78 10.19 -8.00
N PHE A 298 -2.77 11.37 -8.59
CA PHE A 298 -1.54 12.01 -9.05
C PHE A 298 -1.14 13.10 -8.06
N TYR A 299 0.08 12.96 -7.53
CA TYR A 299 0.71 13.94 -6.66
C TYR A 299 1.70 14.79 -7.45
N LYS A 300 1.74 16.07 -7.15
CA LYS A 300 2.75 17.00 -7.63
C LYS A 300 3.16 17.91 -6.48
N ASP A 301 4.46 17.97 -6.22
CA ASP A 301 5.05 18.73 -5.12
C ASP A 301 4.36 18.40 -3.77
N ASP A 302 4.21 17.12 -3.48
CA ASP A 302 3.54 16.53 -2.31
C ASP A 302 2.02 16.80 -2.20
N ALA A 303 1.43 17.54 -3.13
CA ALA A 303 0.01 17.85 -3.13
C ALA A 303 -0.77 16.96 -4.10
N VAL A 304 -2.00 16.59 -3.70
CA VAL A 304 -2.95 15.92 -4.60
C VAL A 304 -3.44 16.92 -5.62
N VAL A 305 -3.09 16.71 -6.90
CA VAL A 305 -3.55 17.57 -7.99
C VAL A 305 -4.65 16.94 -8.83
N TRP A 306 -4.80 15.62 -8.79
CA TRP A 306 -5.84 14.91 -9.53
C TRP A 306 -6.08 13.52 -9.00
N GLN A 307 -7.35 13.08 -9.08
CA GLN A 307 -7.79 11.73 -8.72
C GLN A 307 -8.78 11.19 -9.73
N THR A 308 -8.78 9.87 -9.92
CA THR A 308 -9.76 9.21 -10.77
C THR A 308 -9.99 7.76 -10.33
N ARG A 309 -11.10 7.18 -10.80
CA ARG A 309 -11.40 5.76 -10.62
C ARG A 309 -10.59 4.90 -11.58
N THR A 310 -10.28 3.69 -11.14
CA THR A 310 -9.63 2.68 -11.97
C THR A 310 -10.41 1.36 -11.94
N GLN A 311 -10.07 0.46 -12.85
CA GLN A 311 -10.46 -0.95 -12.75
C GLN A 311 -9.17 -1.77 -12.68
N VAL A 312 -9.09 -2.66 -11.70
CA VAL A 312 -7.91 -3.47 -11.40
C VAL A 312 -8.16 -4.94 -11.71
N GLY A 313 -7.16 -5.78 -11.55
CA GLY A 313 -7.28 -7.23 -11.75
C GLY A 313 -8.28 -7.87 -10.81
N ARG A 314 -8.99 -8.88 -11.31
CA ARG A 314 -9.81 -9.77 -10.48
C ARG A 314 -8.93 -10.65 -9.58
N ALA A 315 -9.52 -11.28 -8.55
CA ALA A 315 -8.78 -12.05 -7.56
C ALA A 315 -7.90 -13.17 -8.16
N GLU A 316 -8.35 -13.81 -9.25
CA GLU A 316 -7.64 -14.88 -9.96
C GLU A 316 -6.53 -14.35 -10.88
N ARG A 317 -6.55 -13.05 -11.21
CA ARG A 317 -5.58 -12.37 -12.08
C ARG A 317 -5.27 -11.00 -11.52
N GLN A 318 -4.59 -10.99 -10.37
CA GLN A 318 -4.33 -9.81 -9.57
C GLN A 318 -3.47 -8.79 -10.30
N THR A 319 -3.72 -7.50 -10.05
CA THR A 319 -2.77 -6.44 -10.39
C THR A 319 -1.56 -6.56 -9.46
N PRO A 320 -0.34 -6.74 -9.98
CA PRO A 320 0.85 -6.82 -9.13
C PRO A 320 1.13 -5.47 -8.46
N LEU A 321 1.52 -5.53 -7.20
CA LEU A 321 1.96 -4.35 -6.45
C LEU A 321 3.43 -4.11 -6.76
N LEU A 322 3.77 -2.93 -7.29
CA LEU A 322 5.13 -2.64 -7.72
C LEU A 322 5.41 -1.13 -7.82
N LYS A 323 6.68 -0.76 -7.69
CA LYS A 323 7.21 0.57 -7.97
C LYS A 323 7.92 0.55 -9.33
N SER A 324 7.70 1.60 -10.14
CA SER A 324 8.34 1.77 -11.44
C SER A 324 8.33 3.25 -11.84
N GLN A 325 8.58 3.53 -13.13
CA GLN A 325 8.50 4.88 -13.71
C GLN A 325 7.75 4.84 -15.03
N VAL A 326 6.77 5.72 -15.20
CA VAL A 326 6.13 5.95 -16.50
C VAL A 326 7.15 6.56 -17.44
N THR A 327 7.46 5.85 -18.52
CA THR A 327 8.52 6.25 -19.46
C THR A 327 8.00 6.56 -20.85
N ARG A 328 6.83 6.00 -21.23
CA ARG A 328 6.28 6.16 -22.59
C ARG A 328 4.77 6.00 -22.65
N LEU A 329 4.19 6.55 -23.70
CA LEU A 329 2.78 6.42 -24.04
C LEU A 329 2.68 5.70 -25.39
N THR A 330 1.73 4.77 -25.52
CA THR A 330 1.30 4.25 -26.83
C THR A 330 -0.02 4.90 -27.16
N LEU A 331 -0.07 5.74 -28.16
CA LEU A 331 -1.25 6.44 -28.65
C LEU A 331 -1.95 5.61 -29.71
N ASN A 332 -3.28 5.55 -29.70
CA ASN A 332 -4.09 4.67 -30.55
C ASN A 332 -3.52 3.23 -30.61
N PRO A 333 -3.38 2.54 -29.46
CA PRO A 333 -2.67 1.27 -29.37
C PRO A 333 -3.35 0.17 -30.18
N THR A 334 -2.56 -0.69 -30.79
CA THR A 334 -3.03 -2.03 -31.16
C THR A 334 -3.01 -2.91 -29.91
N TRP A 335 -3.88 -3.90 -29.86
CA TRP A 335 -3.93 -4.87 -28.77
C TRP A 335 -3.58 -6.27 -29.25
N THR A 336 -2.42 -6.76 -28.89
CA THR A 336 -2.08 -8.17 -29.04
C THR A 336 -2.57 -8.90 -27.80
N VAL A 337 -3.39 -9.93 -28.00
CA VAL A 337 -4.01 -10.69 -26.90
C VAL A 337 -2.94 -11.45 -26.11
N PRO A 338 -2.78 -11.20 -24.81
CA PRO A 338 -1.84 -11.96 -23.99
C PRO A 338 -2.13 -13.47 -24.00
N PRO A 339 -1.11 -14.34 -23.89
CA PRO A 339 -1.30 -15.80 -23.97
C PRO A 339 -2.34 -16.37 -23.00
N THR A 340 -2.38 -15.88 -21.77
CA THR A 340 -3.37 -16.30 -20.77
C THR A 340 -4.79 -15.93 -21.18
N ILE A 341 -5.01 -14.70 -21.70
CA ILE A 341 -6.31 -14.25 -22.18
C ILE A 341 -6.69 -15.01 -23.47
N LEU A 342 -5.73 -15.28 -24.34
CA LEU A 342 -5.96 -16.10 -25.52
C LEU A 342 -6.49 -17.47 -25.11
N LYS A 343 -5.76 -18.17 -24.25
CA LYS A 343 -6.07 -19.54 -23.85
C LYS A 343 -7.39 -19.64 -23.05
N GLU A 344 -7.58 -18.77 -22.07
CA GLU A 344 -8.65 -18.91 -21.09
C GLU A 344 -9.95 -18.17 -21.49
N ASP A 345 -9.83 -17.05 -22.23
CA ASP A 345 -10.98 -16.21 -22.53
C ASP A 345 -11.36 -16.24 -24.02
N LYS A 346 -10.38 -16.33 -24.96
CA LYS A 346 -10.67 -16.18 -26.40
C LYS A 346 -10.87 -17.50 -27.13
N LEU A 347 -10.00 -18.48 -26.89
CA LEU A 347 -10.14 -19.79 -27.54
C LEU A 347 -11.48 -20.48 -27.27
N PRO A 348 -12.02 -20.49 -26.03
CA PRO A 348 -13.35 -21.06 -25.79
C PRO A 348 -14.49 -20.40 -26.59
N GLU A 349 -14.41 -19.05 -26.75
CA GLU A 349 -15.42 -18.32 -27.56
C GLU A 349 -15.27 -18.60 -29.06
N ILE A 350 -14.03 -18.64 -29.56
CA ILE A 350 -13.73 -18.92 -30.97
C ILE A 350 -14.16 -20.35 -31.34
N ARG A 351 -13.90 -21.33 -30.48
CA ARG A 351 -14.37 -22.73 -30.68
C ARG A 351 -15.85 -22.86 -30.73
N ARG A 352 -16.59 -22.08 -29.95
CA ARG A 352 -18.03 -22.04 -29.94
C ARG A 352 -18.57 -21.38 -31.22
N ASP A 353 -17.94 -20.33 -31.70
CA ASP A 353 -18.35 -19.54 -32.84
C ASP A 353 -17.19 -18.75 -33.44
N GLN A 354 -16.66 -19.21 -34.57
CA GLN A 354 -15.53 -18.53 -35.26
C GLN A 354 -15.91 -17.12 -35.76
N GLY A 355 -17.18 -16.79 -35.93
CA GLY A 355 -17.63 -15.42 -36.20
C GLY A 355 -17.28 -14.41 -35.11
N PHE A 356 -16.88 -14.89 -33.93
CA PHE A 356 -16.34 -14.08 -32.84
C PHE A 356 -15.14 -13.24 -33.28
N LEU A 357 -14.22 -13.77 -34.09
CA LEU A 357 -13.07 -13.06 -34.60
C LEU A 357 -13.46 -11.78 -35.35
N ASN A 358 -14.39 -11.90 -36.30
CA ASN A 358 -14.87 -10.78 -37.10
C ASN A 358 -15.65 -9.77 -36.25
N ARG A 359 -16.51 -10.22 -35.32
CA ARG A 359 -17.26 -9.32 -34.43
C ARG A 359 -16.34 -8.52 -33.53
N GLN A 360 -15.22 -9.10 -33.08
CA GLN A 360 -14.23 -8.44 -32.24
C GLN A 360 -13.12 -7.75 -33.04
N ASN A 361 -13.16 -7.80 -34.38
CA ASN A 361 -12.10 -7.26 -35.25
C ASN A 361 -10.72 -7.81 -34.89
N LEU A 362 -10.62 -9.11 -34.63
CA LEU A 362 -9.39 -9.80 -34.29
C LEU A 362 -8.78 -10.44 -35.54
N GLN A 363 -7.54 -10.10 -35.81
CA GLN A 363 -6.70 -10.73 -36.84
C GLN A 363 -5.93 -11.89 -36.21
N VAL A 364 -5.84 -13.00 -36.95
CA VAL A 364 -4.97 -14.13 -36.59
C VAL A 364 -3.62 -13.90 -37.25
N LEU A 365 -2.56 -14.05 -36.47
CA LEU A 365 -1.19 -13.87 -36.95
C LEU A 365 -0.35 -15.09 -36.53
N ASP A 366 0.69 -15.39 -37.31
CA ASP A 366 1.72 -16.33 -36.89
C ASP A 366 2.66 -15.72 -35.82
N ALA A 367 3.65 -16.50 -35.37
CA ALA A 367 4.62 -16.06 -34.39
C ALA A 367 5.51 -14.89 -34.88
N ASN A 368 5.61 -14.68 -36.18
CA ASN A 368 6.35 -13.59 -36.81
C ASN A 368 5.48 -12.36 -37.09
N GLY A 369 4.18 -12.43 -36.76
CA GLY A 369 3.23 -11.36 -36.95
C GLY A 369 2.65 -11.28 -38.35
N GLN A 370 2.79 -12.32 -39.20
CA GLN A 370 2.20 -12.40 -40.53
C GLN A 370 0.74 -12.87 -40.41
N PRO A 371 -0.18 -12.32 -41.22
CA PRO A 371 -1.58 -12.71 -41.21
C PRO A 371 -1.76 -14.19 -41.61
N LEU A 372 -2.62 -14.87 -40.89
CA LEU A 372 -3.11 -16.22 -41.18
C LEU A 372 -4.59 -16.18 -41.49
N ALA A 373 -5.06 -17.02 -42.42
CA ALA A 373 -6.48 -17.20 -42.65
C ALA A 373 -7.07 -18.01 -41.48
N ALA A 374 -8.16 -17.51 -40.89
CA ALA A 374 -8.75 -18.11 -39.70
C ALA A 374 -9.37 -19.50 -40.00
N GLU A 375 -9.78 -19.72 -41.25
CA GLU A 375 -10.30 -20.99 -41.79
C GLU A 375 -9.25 -22.10 -41.85
N ASP A 376 -7.96 -21.76 -41.93
CA ASP A 376 -6.84 -22.71 -41.99
C ASP A 376 -6.35 -23.15 -40.60
N ILE A 377 -6.92 -22.60 -39.53
CA ILE A 377 -6.50 -22.88 -38.17
C ILE A 377 -7.32 -24.01 -37.53
N ASP A 378 -6.65 -25.04 -37.04
CA ASP A 378 -7.24 -26.01 -36.13
C ASP A 378 -7.42 -25.37 -34.73
N TRP A 379 -8.62 -24.85 -34.47
CA TRP A 379 -8.94 -24.17 -33.21
C TRP A 379 -8.93 -25.08 -31.97
N GLU A 380 -8.90 -26.39 -32.13
CA GLU A 380 -8.64 -27.31 -31.00
C GLU A 380 -7.15 -27.35 -30.67
N ARG A 381 -6.26 -27.12 -31.65
CA ARG A 381 -4.79 -27.14 -31.53
C ARG A 381 -4.17 -26.00 -32.33
N PRO A 382 -4.42 -24.74 -31.95
CA PRO A 382 -4.10 -23.59 -32.81
C PRO A 382 -2.60 -23.32 -32.94
N GLY A 383 -1.72 -24.03 -32.22
CA GLY A 383 -0.28 -23.81 -32.26
C GLY A 383 0.14 -22.43 -31.70
N ASN A 384 1.25 -21.91 -32.24
CA ASN A 384 1.77 -20.60 -31.84
C ASN A 384 1.15 -19.47 -32.67
N ILE A 385 -0.09 -19.16 -32.42
CA ILE A 385 -0.77 -18.03 -33.05
C ILE A 385 -0.81 -16.81 -32.12
N LEU A 386 -0.93 -15.63 -32.71
CA LEU A 386 -1.24 -14.39 -32.03
C LEU A 386 -2.61 -13.88 -32.52
N LEU A 387 -3.40 -13.34 -31.61
CA LEU A 387 -4.56 -12.55 -31.98
C LEU A 387 -4.24 -11.07 -31.77
N ARG A 388 -4.56 -10.24 -32.75
CA ARG A 388 -4.34 -8.79 -32.69
C ARG A 388 -5.56 -8.01 -33.12
N GLN A 389 -5.89 -6.98 -32.32
CA GLN A 389 -6.90 -6.01 -32.66
C GLN A 389 -6.23 -4.67 -33.01
N GLY A 390 -6.63 -4.08 -34.11
CA GLY A 390 -6.15 -2.75 -34.53
C GLY A 390 -6.61 -1.63 -33.58
N ALA A 391 -6.04 -0.44 -33.76
CA ALA A 391 -6.55 0.75 -33.10
C ALA A 391 -8.00 1.03 -33.46
N GLY A 392 -8.76 1.63 -32.55
CA GLY A 392 -10.14 2.01 -32.82
C GLY A 392 -11.06 1.97 -31.59
N PRO A 393 -12.32 2.38 -31.75
CA PRO A 393 -13.22 2.62 -30.61
C PRO A 393 -13.60 1.35 -29.83
N ARG A 394 -13.43 0.17 -30.44
CA ARG A 394 -13.69 -1.13 -29.79
C ARG A 394 -12.44 -1.79 -29.21
N ASN A 395 -11.27 -1.17 -29.38
CA ASN A 395 -10.03 -1.72 -28.82
C ASN A 395 -10.10 -1.65 -27.28
N PRO A 396 -9.84 -2.76 -26.56
CA PRO A 396 -9.93 -2.78 -25.09
C PRO A 396 -8.93 -1.86 -24.39
N LEU A 397 -7.85 -1.43 -25.07
CA LEU A 397 -6.89 -0.46 -24.56
C LEU A 397 -7.31 1.00 -24.77
N GLY A 398 -8.47 1.24 -25.42
CA GLY A 398 -8.96 2.57 -25.75
C GLY A 398 -7.99 3.38 -26.60
N ARG A 399 -7.84 4.66 -26.31
CA ARG A 399 -7.05 5.62 -27.09
C ARG A 399 -5.59 5.72 -26.65
N ILE A 400 -5.25 5.24 -25.43
CA ILE A 400 -3.91 5.40 -24.88
C ILE A 400 -3.55 4.25 -23.93
N ALA A 401 -2.30 3.79 -24.00
CA ALA A 401 -1.65 2.98 -22.98
C ALA A 401 -0.45 3.75 -22.41
N ILE A 402 -0.34 3.80 -21.09
CA ILE A 402 0.68 4.49 -20.31
C ILE A 402 1.59 3.41 -19.74
N ARG A 403 2.83 3.39 -20.20
CA ARG A 403 3.72 2.25 -20.00
C ARG A 403 4.87 2.57 -19.04
N PHE A 404 5.18 1.57 -18.23
CA PHE A 404 6.29 1.56 -17.28
C PHE A 404 6.97 0.18 -17.29
N PRO A 405 8.30 0.10 -17.15
CA PRO A 405 9.03 -1.17 -17.10
C PRO A 405 8.58 -2.05 -15.95
N ASN A 406 8.24 -3.30 -16.25
CA ASN A 406 7.96 -4.34 -15.26
C ASN A 406 7.97 -5.73 -15.92
N PRO A 407 8.23 -6.83 -15.17
CA PRO A 407 8.27 -8.19 -15.73
C PRO A 407 6.89 -8.80 -15.99
N PHE A 408 5.80 -8.15 -15.60
CA PHE A 408 4.43 -8.69 -15.65
C PHE A 408 3.63 -8.22 -16.87
N SER A 409 4.22 -7.36 -17.71
CA SER A 409 3.53 -6.73 -18.84
C SER A 409 2.25 -5.96 -18.42
N VAL A 410 2.25 -5.39 -17.22
CA VAL A 410 1.16 -4.56 -16.70
C VAL A 410 1.40 -3.10 -17.08
N TYR A 411 0.33 -2.38 -17.39
CA TYR A 411 0.34 -0.96 -17.73
C TYR A 411 -1.00 -0.32 -17.37
N LEU A 412 -1.01 1.02 -17.32
CA LEU A 412 -2.27 1.77 -17.25
C LEU A 412 -2.80 1.98 -18.68
N HIS A 413 -4.13 1.97 -18.86
CA HIS A 413 -4.69 2.22 -20.18
C HIS A 413 -6.12 2.75 -20.12
N ASP A 414 -6.56 3.36 -21.20
CA ASP A 414 -7.94 3.71 -21.46
C ASP A 414 -8.79 2.46 -21.74
N THR A 415 -10.09 2.61 -21.84
CA THR A 415 -11.02 1.52 -22.16
C THR A 415 -12.35 2.02 -22.71
N PRO A 416 -12.97 1.33 -23.66
CA PRO A 416 -14.35 1.64 -24.08
C PRO A 416 -15.40 1.23 -23.02
N SER A 417 -15.03 0.39 -22.05
CA SER A 417 -15.96 -0.13 -21.01
C SER A 417 -16.16 0.88 -19.86
N GLN A 418 -16.54 2.13 -20.20
CA GLN A 418 -16.66 3.23 -19.25
C GLN A 418 -17.73 2.99 -18.18
N ALA A 419 -18.83 2.30 -18.50
CA ALA A 419 -19.91 2.00 -17.56
C ALA A 419 -19.45 1.17 -16.34
N LEU A 420 -18.35 0.43 -16.45
CA LEU A 420 -17.82 -0.37 -15.35
C LEU A 420 -17.15 0.46 -14.25
N PHE A 421 -16.81 1.74 -14.51
CA PHE A 421 -16.30 2.62 -13.46
C PHE A 421 -17.35 3.00 -12.42
N SER A 422 -18.65 2.91 -12.75
CA SER A 422 -19.74 3.11 -11.79
C SER A 422 -20.03 1.88 -10.91
N LYS A 423 -19.43 0.74 -11.22
CA LYS A 423 -19.57 -0.50 -10.44
C LYS A 423 -18.62 -0.52 -9.25
N GLY A 424 -18.85 -1.45 -8.31
CA GLY A 424 -17.97 -1.70 -7.17
C GLY A 424 -18.16 -3.11 -6.58
N PRO A 425 -17.06 -3.74 -6.12
CA PRO A 425 -15.66 -3.35 -6.29
C PRO A 425 -15.23 -3.42 -7.78
N ARG A 426 -14.28 -2.56 -8.18
CA ARG A 426 -13.87 -2.43 -9.58
C ARG A 426 -12.72 -3.38 -9.96
N ALA A 427 -12.87 -4.66 -9.63
CA ALA A 427 -11.90 -5.73 -9.90
C ALA A 427 -12.33 -6.54 -11.13
N PHE A 428 -12.12 -6.01 -12.35
CA PHE A 428 -12.64 -6.58 -13.59
C PHE A 428 -11.59 -6.94 -14.63
N SER A 429 -10.33 -6.45 -14.47
CA SER A 429 -9.31 -6.66 -15.49
C SER A 429 -8.58 -8.01 -15.30
N SER A 430 -7.69 -8.30 -16.22
CA SER A 430 -6.76 -9.45 -16.15
C SER A 430 -5.36 -9.01 -15.68
N GLY A 431 -5.27 -8.01 -14.80
CA GLY A 431 -4.03 -7.53 -14.17
C GLY A 431 -3.66 -6.10 -14.54
N CYS A 432 -3.89 -5.63 -15.77
CA CYS A 432 -3.68 -4.24 -16.14
C CYS A 432 -4.67 -3.30 -15.46
N VAL A 433 -4.31 -2.03 -15.33
CA VAL A 433 -5.13 -1.01 -14.67
C VAL A 433 -5.81 -0.13 -15.73
N ARG A 434 -7.15 -0.21 -15.81
CA ARG A 434 -7.92 0.70 -16.66
C ARG A 434 -8.17 2.00 -15.92
N VAL A 435 -7.97 3.12 -16.59
CA VAL A 435 -8.09 4.48 -16.01
C VAL A 435 -9.28 5.18 -16.63
N GLU A 436 -10.20 5.69 -15.81
CA GLU A 436 -11.46 6.30 -16.29
C GLU A 436 -11.22 7.51 -17.21
N GLN A 437 -10.23 8.32 -16.90
CA GLN A 437 -9.88 9.52 -17.66
C GLN A 437 -8.41 9.47 -18.09
N ALA A 438 -8.03 8.40 -18.79
CA ALA A 438 -6.64 8.14 -19.14
C ALA A 438 -5.97 9.26 -19.94
N LEU A 439 -6.73 9.97 -20.80
CA LEU A 439 -6.21 11.14 -21.53
C LEU A 439 -5.94 12.33 -20.62
N GLN A 440 -6.72 12.51 -19.56
CA GLN A 440 -6.45 13.55 -18.56
C GLN A 440 -5.19 13.21 -17.74
N LEU A 441 -4.97 11.91 -17.40
CA LEU A 441 -3.71 11.50 -16.80
C LEU A 441 -2.52 11.85 -17.71
N ARG A 442 -2.60 11.57 -19.02
CA ARG A 442 -1.58 12.00 -19.99
C ARG A 442 -1.28 13.50 -19.86
N ASP A 443 -2.32 14.33 -19.73
CA ASP A 443 -2.15 15.78 -19.65
C ASP A 443 -1.38 16.20 -18.38
N TRP A 444 -1.53 15.46 -17.28
CA TRP A 444 -0.73 15.68 -16.07
C TRP A 444 0.72 15.21 -16.20
N LEU A 445 0.98 14.18 -17.01
CA LEU A 445 2.30 13.63 -17.24
C LEU A 445 3.16 14.45 -18.20
N LEU A 446 2.54 15.30 -19.03
CA LEU A 446 3.20 15.98 -20.16
C LEU A 446 3.27 17.50 -19.97
N SER A 447 4.32 18.11 -20.49
CA SER A 447 4.42 19.55 -20.70
C SER A 447 3.38 20.04 -21.71
N PRO A 448 3.06 21.37 -21.75
CA PRO A 448 2.13 21.90 -22.74
C PRO A 448 2.48 21.61 -24.18
N ALA A 449 3.78 21.67 -24.55
CA ALA A 449 4.26 21.36 -25.92
C ALA A 449 4.08 19.87 -26.26
N GLU A 450 4.37 18.97 -25.32
CA GLU A 450 4.17 17.53 -25.52
C GLU A 450 2.68 17.17 -25.64
N ARG A 451 1.79 17.87 -24.91
CA ARG A 451 0.33 17.69 -25.05
C ARG A 451 -0.16 18.02 -26.46
N LEU A 452 0.27 19.15 -27.02
CA LEU A 452 -0.07 19.53 -28.39
C LEU A 452 0.38 18.45 -29.37
N ARG A 453 1.65 18.06 -29.30
CA ARG A 453 2.21 17.01 -30.16
C ARG A 453 1.47 15.68 -30.03
N THR A 454 1.14 15.26 -28.81
CA THR A 454 0.38 14.01 -28.61
C THR A 454 -1.08 14.12 -29.09
N ASN A 455 -1.68 15.30 -29.09
CA ASN A 455 -3.01 15.53 -29.68
C ASN A 455 -2.98 15.33 -31.20
N ASP A 456 -1.98 15.88 -31.86
CA ASP A 456 -1.81 15.70 -33.32
C ASP A 456 -1.61 14.23 -33.66
N LEU A 457 -0.77 13.51 -32.93
CA LEU A 457 -0.56 12.07 -33.10
C LEU A 457 -1.83 11.24 -32.84
N LEU A 458 -2.62 11.59 -31.83
CA LEU A 458 -3.92 10.93 -31.56
C LEU A 458 -4.94 11.17 -32.68
N ALA A 459 -4.92 12.35 -33.31
CA ALA A 459 -5.83 12.73 -34.40
C ALA A 459 -5.59 11.89 -35.67
N THR A 460 -4.38 11.36 -35.88
CA THR A 460 -4.07 10.49 -37.02
C THR A 460 -4.85 9.17 -37.02
N GLY A 461 -5.32 8.70 -35.87
CA GLY A 461 -5.89 7.35 -35.69
C GLY A 461 -4.87 6.22 -35.77
N LEU A 462 -3.61 6.50 -36.12
CA LEU A 462 -2.54 5.53 -36.24
C LEU A 462 -1.85 5.29 -34.89
N THR A 463 -1.27 4.12 -34.73
CA THR A 463 -0.51 3.78 -33.50
C THR A 463 0.83 4.52 -33.50
N HIS A 464 1.09 5.25 -32.42
CA HIS A 464 2.34 5.98 -32.21
C HIS A 464 2.91 5.70 -30.82
N GLU A 465 4.23 5.53 -30.74
CA GLU A 465 4.96 5.49 -29.48
C GLU A 465 5.49 6.91 -29.17
N PHE A 466 5.24 7.39 -27.97
CA PHE A 466 5.71 8.68 -27.47
C PHE A 466 6.48 8.49 -26.18
N ARG A 467 7.77 8.80 -26.17
CA ARG A 467 8.62 8.74 -24.98
C ARG A 467 8.48 10.04 -24.19
N LEU A 468 8.29 9.95 -22.87
CA LEU A 468 8.29 11.11 -21.98
C LEU A 468 9.70 11.69 -21.90
N ALA A 469 9.81 13.02 -21.95
CA ALA A 469 11.09 13.70 -21.72
C ALA A 469 11.61 13.47 -20.29
N LYS A 470 10.68 13.37 -19.32
CA LYS A 470 10.97 13.12 -17.92
C LYS A 470 10.13 11.93 -17.43
N PRO A 471 10.76 10.80 -17.07
CA PRO A 471 10.02 9.71 -16.43
C PRO A 471 9.30 10.17 -15.15
N VAL A 472 8.11 9.62 -14.90
CA VAL A 472 7.31 9.96 -13.73
C VAL A 472 7.16 8.71 -12.85
N PRO A 473 7.53 8.76 -11.57
CA PRO A 473 7.36 7.65 -10.65
C PRO A 473 5.91 7.15 -10.62
N ILE A 474 5.75 5.83 -10.56
CA ILE A 474 4.47 5.16 -10.38
C ILE A 474 4.59 4.08 -9.32
N LEU A 475 3.61 4.02 -8.43
CA LEU A 475 3.51 3.00 -7.40
C LEU A 475 2.11 2.39 -7.41
N LEU A 476 2.02 1.09 -7.64
CA LEU A 476 0.83 0.29 -7.45
C LEU A 476 0.91 -0.33 -6.06
N SER A 477 0.06 0.10 -5.16
CA SER A 477 0.06 -0.29 -3.74
C SER A 477 -1.33 -0.74 -3.30
N TYR A 478 -1.44 -1.22 -2.06
CA TYR A 478 -2.66 -1.84 -1.55
C TYR A 478 -2.93 -1.40 -0.12
N TRP A 479 -4.02 -0.70 0.10
CA TRP A 479 -4.55 -0.43 1.44
C TRP A 479 -6.07 -0.39 1.41
N THR A 480 -6.69 -0.89 2.48
CA THR A 480 -8.12 -1.18 2.56
C THR A 480 -8.91 -0.20 3.42
N VAL A 481 -8.26 0.80 3.99
CA VAL A 481 -8.90 1.93 4.67
C VAL A 481 -8.02 3.17 4.62
N GLN A 482 -8.66 4.32 4.50
CA GLN A 482 -8.04 5.63 4.63
C GLN A 482 -8.96 6.55 5.44
N ALA A 483 -8.38 7.60 6.03
CA ALA A 483 -9.12 8.66 6.70
C ALA A 483 -8.86 9.99 5.98
N ASP A 484 -9.89 10.82 5.86
CA ASP A 484 -9.72 12.20 5.43
C ASP A 484 -9.27 13.11 6.59
N SER A 485 -9.04 14.39 6.31
CA SER A 485 -8.65 15.39 7.31
C SER A 485 -9.69 15.64 8.40
N HIS A 486 -10.94 15.20 8.22
CA HIS A 486 -12.02 15.29 9.20
C HIS A 486 -12.18 13.99 10.01
N GLY A 487 -11.33 12.98 9.76
CA GLY A 487 -11.42 11.66 10.40
C GLY A 487 -12.51 10.77 9.83
N GLN A 488 -13.13 11.12 8.69
CA GLN A 488 -14.08 10.27 8.01
C GLN A 488 -13.34 9.10 7.35
N LEU A 489 -13.79 7.88 7.68
CA LEU A 489 -13.19 6.65 7.18
C LEU A 489 -13.80 6.23 5.84
N LEU A 490 -12.92 5.93 4.89
CA LEU A 490 -13.26 5.34 3.61
C LEU A 490 -12.62 3.96 3.53
N TYR A 491 -13.45 2.94 3.42
CA TYR A 491 -13.04 1.54 3.34
C TYR A 491 -13.02 1.04 1.90
N ALA A 492 -12.18 0.06 1.65
CA ALA A 492 -12.21 -0.73 0.43
C ALA A 492 -12.30 -2.21 0.79
N PRO A 493 -13.06 -3.02 0.06
CA PRO A 493 -13.05 -4.47 0.24
C PRO A 493 -11.65 -5.04 0.05
N ASP A 494 -11.28 -5.99 0.88
CA ASP A 494 -10.04 -6.76 0.69
C ASP A 494 -10.24 -7.77 -0.46
N ILE A 495 -10.07 -7.28 -1.70
CA ILE A 495 -10.34 -8.04 -2.93
C ILE A 495 -9.34 -9.15 -3.19
N TYR A 496 -8.16 -9.11 -2.55
CA TYR A 496 -7.10 -10.09 -2.73
C TYR A 496 -6.80 -10.92 -1.47
N GLY A 497 -7.48 -10.64 -0.36
CA GLY A 497 -7.32 -11.39 0.90
C GLY A 497 -6.01 -11.10 1.65
N HIS A 498 -5.43 -9.92 1.48
CA HIS A 498 -4.14 -9.54 2.10
C HIS A 498 -4.27 -9.09 3.56
N ASP A 499 -5.47 -8.69 4.01
CA ASP A 499 -5.68 -8.16 5.36
C ASP A 499 -5.49 -9.22 6.44
N GLU A 500 -6.02 -10.42 6.25
CA GLU A 500 -5.95 -11.50 7.22
C GLU A 500 -4.50 -11.97 7.45
N VAL A 501 -3.73 -12.10 6.37
CA VAL A 501 -2.32 -12.51 6.42
C VAL A 501 -1.49 -11.51 7.22
N LEU A 502 -1.72 -10.21 6.98
CA LEU A 502 -1.00 -9.13 7.65
C LEU A 502 -1.43 -9.01 9.12
N SER A 503 -2.72 -9.10 9.41
CA SER A 503 -3.26 -9.11 10.78
C SER A 503 -2.69 -10.24 11.62
N SER A 504 -2.66 -11.46 11.07
CA SER A 504 -2.09 -12.63 11.73
C SER A 504 -0.61 -12.43 12.06
N ALA A 505 0.17 -11.87 11.13
CA ALA A 505 1.60 -11.62 11.33
C ALA A 505 1.88 -10.50 12.35
N LEU A 506 1.01 -9.48 12.42
CA LEU A 506 1.08 -8.43 13.44
C LEU A 506 0.67 -8.93 14.84
N GLY A 507 0.01 -10.07 14.95
CA GLY A 507 -0.50 -10.63 16.20
C GLY A 507 -1.72 -9.88 16.73
N SER A 508 -2.68 -10.62 17.28
CA SER A 508 -4.03 -10.11 17.61
C SER A 508 -4.14 -9.37 18.94
N LYS A 509 -3.07 -8.80 19.51
CA LYS A 509 -3.11 -8.20 20.86
C LYS A 509 -2.74 -6.72 20.86
N VAL A 510 -3.60 -5.87 20.30
CA VAL A 510 -3.74 -4.46 20.71
C VAL A 510 -5.24 -4.17 20.77
N LEU A 511 -5.88 -4.72 21.77
CA LEU A 511 -7.29 -4.45 22.12
C LEU A 511 -7.36 -3.40 23.21
#